data_9197a972f4e4fb2d1028b4fc4fa7a26f
#
_entry.id   9197a972f4e4fb2d1028b4fc4fa7a26f
#
_cell.length_a   1.000
_cell.length_b   1.000
_cell.length_c   1.000
_cell.angle_alpha   90.00
_cell.angle_beta   90.00
_cell.angle_gamma   90.00
#
_symmetry.space_group_name_H-M   'P 1'
#
loop_
_entity.id
_entity.type
_entity.pdbx_description
1 polymer ?
#
loop_
_entity_poly.entity_id
_entity_poly.type
_entity_poly.pdbx_seq_one_letter_code
_entity_poly.pdbx_strand_id
1 'polypeptide(L)'
;MSELNLTDNKFIQFHQKIGFKFDGVKYYGYKGDTIASALLRNNIKLIGRSFKYHRPRGFYTCGIEEPNALVQIISEYSEPNTRATIKKIYEGMEIESQNRWPSLETDIGSINNIFSPVFPAGFYYKTFMGPHKNFWKKIYEPIIRKAAGLGKPPKEFKAVSTHLYHNVDITIVGGGLNGLIAVSYTHLTLPTKLAV
;
A
#
# COMPACT_ATOMS: atom_id res chain seq x y z
N MET A 1 -14.45 30.93 0.92
CA MET A 1 -14.24 29.48 1.10
C MET A 1 -14.54 29.19 2.56
N SER A 2 -15.66 28.56 2.85
CA SER A 2 -16.07 28.20 4.21
C SER A 2 -15.03 27.21 4.77
N GLU A 3 -14.42 27.53 5.90
CA GLU A 3 -13.63 26.58 6.69
C GLU A 3 -14.54 25.38 6.96
N LEU A 4 -14.20 24.25 6.35
CA LEU A 4 -14.80 22.98 6.73
C LEU A 4 -14.50 22.81 8.23
N ASN A 5 -15.53 22.80 9.05
CA ASN A 5 -15.43 22.45 10.46
C ASN A 5 -14.97 21.00 10.56
N LEU A 6 -13.66 20.79 10.61
CA LEU A 6 -13.00 19.50 10.72
C LEU A 6 -13.26 18.80 12.07
N THR A 7 -13.94 19.46 12.99
CA THR A 7 -14.19 18.98 14.36
C THR A 7 -15.20 17.86 14.47
N ASP A 8 -16.04 17.63 13.47
CA ASP A 8 -17.12 16.62 13.50
C ASP A 8 -16.81 15.31 12.76
N ASN A 9 -15.55 15.06 12.44
CA ASN A 9 -15.18 13.82 11.77
C ASN A 9 -15.14 12.65 12.77
N LYS A 10 -16.16 11.79 12.74
CA LYS A 10 -16.25 10.60 13.61
C LYS A 10 -15.06 9.62 13.45
N PHE A 11 -14.31 9.71 12.37
CA PHE A 11 -13.22 8.78 12.04
C PHE A 11 -11.84 9.28 12.47
N ILE A 12 -11.63 10.61 12.54
CA ILE A 12 -10.34 11.21 12.90
C ILE A 12 -10.51 11.99 14.21
N GLN A 13 -9.72 11.60 15.22
CA GLN A 13 -9.74 12.21 16.55
C GLN A 13 -8.67 13.31 16.62
N PHE A 14 -9.02 14.54 16.26
CA PHE A 14 -8.10 15.68 16.21
C PHE A 14 -7.47 16.08 17.56
N HIS A 15 -8.02 15.60 18.68
CA HIS A 15 -7.45 15.78 19.99
C HIS A 15 -6.33 14.79 20.35
N GLN A 16 -6.17 13.69 19.59
CA GLN A 16 -5.15 12.67 19.80
C GLN A 16 -4.10 12.71 18.70
N LYS A 17 -3.00 13.40 18.98
CA LYS A 17 -1.84 13.50 18.08
C LYS A 17 -0.99 12.23 18.19
N ILE A 18 -0.58 11.69 17.04
CA ILE A 18 0.22 10.47 16.89
C ILE A 18 1.51 10.83 16.17
N GLY A 19 2.66 10.39 16.72
CA GLY A 19 3.96 10.53 16.10
C GLY A 19 4.35 9.29 15.32
N PHE A 20 4.85 9.48 14.10
CA PHE A 20 5.37 8.41 13.25
C PHE A 20 6.59 8.89 12.48
N LYS A 21 7.34 7.96 11.86
CA LYS A 21 8.48 8.29 11.01
C LYS A 21 8.22 7.87 9.57
N PHE A 22 8.62 8.70 8.63
CA PHE A 22 8.66 8.39 7.21
C PHE A 22 10.04 8.71 6.65
N ASP A 23 10.72 7.72 6.09
CA ASP A 23 12.11 7.79 5.63
C ASP A 23 13.07 8.38 6.69
N GLY A 24 12.88 8.01 7.95
CA GLY A 24 13.67 8.45 9.09
C GLY A 24 13.29 9.81 9.66
N VAL A 25 12.45 10.60 9.00
CA VAL A 25 11.98 11.90 9.47
C VAL A 25 10.70 11.74 10.27
N LYS A 26 10.62 12.43 11.43
CA LYS A 26 9.47 12.38 12.32
C LYS A 26 8.37 13.32 11.83
N TYR A 27 7.18 12.79 11.74
CA TYR A 27 5.95 13.50 11.39
C TYR A 27 4.86 13.24 12.42
N TYR A 28 3.78 14.02 12.33
CA TYR A 28 2.63 13.90 13.21
C TYR A 28 1.34 13.82 12.40
N GLY A 29 0.45 12.97 12.84
CA GLY A 29 -0.93 12.89 12.38
C GLY A 29 -1.86 12.79 13.56
N TYR A 30 -3.09 12.36 13.32
CA TYR A 30 -4.10 12.20 14.34
C TYR A 30 -4.62 10.76 14.35
N LYS A 31 -5.14 10.35 15.49
CA LYS A 31 -5.74 9.01 15.61
C LYS A 31 -6.90 8.86 14.62
N GLY A 32 -6.84 7.83 13.80
CA GLY A 32 -7.78 7.58 12.71
C GLY A 32 -7.25 7.97 11.34
N ASP A 33 -6.20 8.82 11.26
CA ASP A 33 -5.53 9.09 9.99
C ASP A 33 -4.96 7.80 9.39
N THR A 34 -5.05 7.68 8.07
CA THR A 34 -4.25 6.73 7.31
C THR A 34 -2.85 7.28 7.10
N ILE A 35 -1.90 6.43 6.69
CA ILE A 35 -0.55 6.90 6.32
C ILE A 35 -0.66 8.00 5.26
N ALA A 36 -1.53 7.83 4.26
CA ALA A 36 -1.73 8.79 3.19
C ALA A 36 -2.26 10.14 3.71
N SER A 37 -3.32 10.14 4.53
CA SER A 37 -3.88 11.39 5.05
C SER A 37 -2.91 12.12 5.97
N ALA A 38 -2.17 11.38 6.79
CA ALA A 38 -1.16 11.95 7.67
C ALA A 38 0.02 12.58 6.89
N LEU A 39 0.52 11.91 5.85
CA LEU A 39 1.58 12.46 5.01
C LEU A 39 1.12 13.68 4.22
N LEU A 40 -0.07 13.65 3.63
CA LEU A 40 -0.65 14.80 2.92
C LEU A 40 -0.84 16.02 3.84
N ARG A 41 -1.26 15.81 5.08
CA ARG A 41 -1.37 16.85 6.11
C ARG A 41 -0.03 17.53 6.40
N ASN A 42 1.06 16.76 6.33
CA ASN A 42 2.43 17.26 6.46
C ASN A 42 3.04 17.76 5.12
N ASN A 43 2.20 17.95 4.10
CA ASN A 43 2.58 18.39 2.76
C ASN A 43 3.55 17.43 2.02
N ILE A 44 3.60 16.16 2.43
CA ILE A 44 4.38 15.11 1.75
C ILE A 44 3.51 14.52 0.64
N LYS A 45 3.88 14.83 -0.60
CA LYS A 45 3.16 14.41 -1.82
C LYS A 45 3.87 13.28 -2.56
N LEU A 46 5.20 13.19 -2.44
CA LEU A 46 6.03 12.17 -3.05
C LEU A 46 6.18 11.01 -2.08
N ILE A 47 5.73 9.81 -2.47
CA ILE A 47 5.69 8.66 -1.58
C ILE A 47 6.52 7.47 -2.08
N GLY A 48 6.84 7.46 -3.36
CA GLY A 48 7.61 6.39 -3.97
C GLY A 48 8.04 6.72 -5.39
N ARG A 49 8.71 5.78 -6.03
CA ARG A 49 9.13 5.87 -7.43
C ARG A 49 8.60 4.67 -8.21
N SER A 50 8.36 4.84 -9.52
CA SER A 50 7.95 3.73 -10.37
C SER A 50 9.11 2.75 -10.58
N PHE A 51 8.80 1.45 -10.65
CA PHE A 51 9.86 0.42 -10.65
C PHE A 51 10.73 0.41 -11.91
N LYS A 52 10.22 0.80 -13.06
CA LYS A 52 10.96 0.75 -14.32
C LYS A 52 11.75 2.02 -14.61
N TYR A 53 11.09 3.17 -14.49
CA TYR A 53 11.67 4.45 -14.88
C TYR A 53 11.95 5.37 -13.69
N HIS A 54 11.71 4.93 -12.48
CA HIS A 54 11.88 5.71 -11.26
C HIS A 54 11.19 7.08 -11.30
N ARG A 55 10.07 7.17 -12.02
CA ARG A 55 9.25 8.37 -12.07
C ARG A 55 8.61 8.65 -10.71
N PRO A 56 8.51 9.92 -10.30
CA PRO A 56 7.86 10.28 -9.05
C PRO A 56 6.44 9.72 -8.96
N ARG A 57 6.07 9.17 -7.80
CA ARG A 57 4.74 8.64 -7.52
C ARG A 57 4.21 9.25 -6.23
N GLY A 58 2.99 9.77 -6.31
CA GLY A 58 2.23 10.27 -5.18
C GLY A 58 0.95 9.45 -4.99
N PHE A 59 -0.02 10.07 -4.34
CA PHE A 59 -1.34 9.49 -4.13
C PHE A 59 -2.19 9.71 -5.39
N TYR A 60 -2.84 8.67 -5.86
CA TYR A 60 -3.74 8.71 -7.02
C TYR A 60 -5.21 8.59 -6.61
N THR A 61 -5.50 7.73 -5.65
CA THR A 61 -6.85 7.51 -5.10
C THR A 61 -6.83 7.60 -3.58
N CYS A 62 -7.99 7.40 -2.95
CA CYS A 62 -8.11 7.44 -1.48
C CYS A 62 -8.47 6.09 -0.85
N GLY A 63 -8.59 5.02 -1.62
CA GLY A 63 -9.10 3.73 -1.18
C GLY A 63 -8.17 2.54 -1.45
N ILE A 64 -8.77 1.36 -1.50
CA ILE A 64 -8.07 0.10 -1.75
C ILE A 64 -7.55 -0.04 -3.18
N GLU A 65 -8.08 0.74 -4.08
CA GLU A 65 -7.70 0.81 -5.51
C GLU A 65 -6.43 1.63 -5.75
N GLU A 66 -5.81 2.18 -4.70
CA GLU A 66 -4.57 2.97 -4.82
C GLU A 66 -3.42 2.13 -5.43
N PRO A 67 -2.93 2.50 -6.63
CA PRO A 67 -1.89 1.72 -7.31
C PRO A 67 -0.46 2.18 -7.02
N ASN A 68 -0.27 3.42 -6.53
CA ASN A 68 1.04 4.08 -6.49
C ASN A 68 1.61 4.25 -5.09
N ALA A 69 0.76 4.47 -4.10
CA ALA A 69 1.16 4.81 -2.74
C ALA A 69 1.44 3.55 -1.91
N LEU A 70 2.43 2.78 -2.34
CA LEU A 70 2.91 1.60 -1.64
C LEU A 70 4.13 1.94 -0.80
N VAL A 71 4.10 1.52 0.46
CA VAL A 71 5.17 1.76 1.44
C VAL A 71 5.60 0.47 2.12
N GLN A 72 6.78 0.50 2.73
CA GLN A 72 7.29 -0.54 3.61
C GLN A 72 7.09 -0.09 5.05
N ILE A 73 6.41 -0.87 5.86
CA ILE A 73 6.37 -0.68 7.30
C ILE A 73 7.51 -1.51 7.91
N ILE A 74 8.37 -0.88 8.73
CA ILE A 74 9.54 -1.51 9.35
C ILE A 74 9.42 -1.71 10.85
N SER A 75 8.39 -1.20 11.49
CA SER A 75 8.15 -1.45 12.92
C SER A 75 7.94 -2.96 13.18
N GLU A 76 7.48 -3.32 14.33
CA GLU A 76 7.40 -4.69 14.91
C GLU A 76 7.18 -5.85 13.91
N TYR A 77 6.40 -5.60 12.84
CA TYR A 77 6.19 -6.53 11.73
C TYR A 77 6.50 -5.81 10.42
N SER A 78 7.52 -6.28 9.71
CA SER A 78 7.83 -5.74 8.39
C SER A 78 6.72 -6.08 7.38
N GLU A 79 5.91 -5.09 7.01
CA GLU A 79 4.85 -5.24 6.01
C GLU A 79 5.27 -4.55 4.71
N PRO A 80 5.66 -5.31 3.67
CA PRO A 80 6.00 -4.75 2.38
C PRO A 80 4.76 -4.42 1.55
N ASN A 81 4.91 -3.45 0.65
CA ASN A 81 3.90 -3.09 -0.34
C ASN A 81 2.54 -2.73 0.28
N THR A 82 2.55 -2.13 1.46
CA THR A 82 1.34 -1.71 2.16
C THR A 82 0.79 -0.45 1.52
N ARG A 83 -0.50 -0.45 1.19
CA ARG A 83 -1.16 0.75 0.66
C ARG A 83 -1.33 1.80 1.75
N ALA A 84 -0.71 2.96 1.53
CA ALA A 84 -0.75 4.07 2.48
C ALA A 84 -2.17 4.62 2.70
N THR A 85 -3.08 4.41 1.76
CA THR A 85 -4.47 4.89 1.80
C THR A 85 -5.39 4.08 2.72
N ILE A 86 -5.01 2.85 3.07
CA ILE A 86 -5.85 1.99 3.92
C ILE A 86 -5.26 1.71 5.30
N LYS A 87 -3.95 1.78 5.45
CA LYS A 87 -3.29 1.51 6.73
C LYS A 87 -3.34 2.74 7.63
N LYS A 88 -3.91 2.58 8.82
CA LYS A 88 -3.95 3.64 9.84
C LYS A 88 -2.59 3.78 10.52
N ILE A 89 -2.23 5.03 10.87
CA ILE A 89 -1.04 5.31 11.66
C ILE A 89 -1.24 4.91 13.12
N TYR A 90 -0.15 4.55 13.79
CA TYR A 90 -0.08 4.33 15.23
C TYR A 90 1.22 4.92 15.79
N GLU A 91 1.26 5.13 17.09
CA GLU A 91 2.41 5.77 17.76
C GLU A 91 3.69 4.96 17.56
N GLY A 92 4.76 5.65 17.15
CA GLY A 92 6.05 5.03 16.90
C GLY A 92 6.16 4.25 15.59
N MET A 93 5.16 4.30 14.71
CA MET A 93 5.21 3.63 13.41
C MET A 93 6.38 4.12 12.57
N GLU A 94 7.16 3.21 12.02
CA GLU A 94 8.25 3.53 11.10
C GLU A 94 7.92 3.02 9.70
N ILE A 95 8.03 3.92 8.71
CA ILE A 95 7.61 3.72 7.33
C ILE A 95 8.75 4.12 6.41
N GLU A 96 9.03 3.31 5.42
CA GLU A 96 9.94 3.63 4.33
C GLU A 96 9.23 3.70 2.99
N SER A 97 9.65 4.66 2.19
CA SER A 97 9.28 4.73 0.78
C SER A 97 9.95 3.59 0.00
N GLN A 98 9.32 3.20 -1.09
CA GLN A 98 9.83 2.10 -1.92
C GLN A 98 10.42 2.59 -3.24
N ASN A 99 11.28 1.74 -3.82
CA ASN A 99 11.85 1.90 -5.15
C ASN A 99 12.62 3.21 -5.33
N ARG A 100 13.49 3.53 -4.39
CA ARG A 100 14.37 4.70 -4.42
C ARG A 100 15.83 4.34 -4.13
N TRP A 101 16.75 5.14 -4.65
CA TRP A 101 18.16 5.06 -4.27
C TRP A 101 18.91 6.35 -4.64
N PRO A 102 19.56 7.05 -3.69
CA PRO A 102 19.52 6.80 -2.24
C PRO A 102 18.28 7.36 -1.55
N SER A 103 17.61 8.38 -2.10
CA SER A 103 16.42 9.01 -1.51
C SER A 103 15.29 9.21 -2.54
N LEU A 104 14.11 9.59 -2.07
CA LEU A 104 12.98 9.91 -2.97
C LEU A 104 13.27 11.13 -3.84
N GLU A 105 13.95 12.11 -3.30
CA GLU A 105 14.23 13.39 -3.98
C GLU A 105 15.39 13.22 -4.95
N THR A 106 16.48 12.60 -4.49
CA THR A 106 17.68 12.37 -5.30
C THR A 106 17.79 10.88 -5.62
N ASP A 107 17.09 10.46 -6.65
CA ASP A 107 17.05 9.05 -7.04
C ASP A 107 17.88 8.84 -8.33
N ILE A 108 19.01 8.14 -8.19
CA ILE A 108 19.90 7.81 -9.30
C ILE A 108 19.22 6.88 -10.31
N GLY A 109 18.29 6.05 -9.85
CA GLY A 109 17.50 5.18 -10.73
C GLY A 109 16.67 5.96 -11.76
N SER A 110 16.44 7.26 -11.55
CA SER A 110 15.75 8.12 -12.51
C SER A 110 16.47 8.28 -13.87
N ILE A 111 17.76 7.95 -13.94
CA ILE A 111 18.51 7.81 -15.19
C ILE A 111 17.82 6.85 -16.17
N ASN A 112 17.16 5.82 -15.69
CA ASN A 112 16.39 4.89 -16.52
C ASN A 112 15.30 5.57 -17.35
N ASN A 113 14.85 6.75 -16.93
CA ASN A 113 13.86 7.50 -17.69
C ASN A 113 14.45 8.08 -19.01
N ILE A 114 15.74 8.40 -19.03
CA ILE A 114 16.46 8.87 -20.22
C ILE A 114 16.53 7.73 -21.25
N PHE A 115 16.71 6.50 -20.80
CA PHE A 115 16.77 5.32 -21.65
C PHE A 115 15.38 4.75 -21.99
N SER A 116 14.31 5.48 -21.71
CA SER A 116 12.94 5.02 -21.97
C SER A 116 12.64 4.54 -23.40
N PRO A 117 13.22 5.11 -24.48
CA PRO A 117 13.03 4.62 -25.83
C PRO A 117 13.61 3.21 -26.06
N VAL A 118 14.66 2.83 -25.31
CA VAL A 118 15.33 1.52 -25.42
C VAL A 118 14.59 0.43 -24.62
N PHE A 119 13.73 0.83 -23.68
CA PHE A 119 12.98 -0.07 -22.82
C PHE A 119 11.47 -0.10 -23.16
N PRO A 120 11.05 -0.59 -24.33
CA PRO A 120 9.64 -0.70 -24.65
C PRO A 120 8.90 -1.64 -23.70
N ALA A 121 7.58 -1.56 -23.68
CA ALA A 121 6.76 -2.46 -22.88
C ALA A 121 7.06 -3.92 -23.24
N GLY A 122 7.28 -4.77 -22.23
CA GLY A 122 7.57 -6.19 -22.44
C GLY A 122 9.00 -6.53 -22.85
N PHE A 123 9.94 -5.57 -22.90
CA PHE A 123 11.32 -5.83 -23.28
C PHE A 123 11.96 -6.97 -22.45
N TYR A 124 11.63 -7.09 -21.19
CA TYR A 124 12.17 -8.10 -20.29
C TYR A 124 11.72 -9.53 -20.63
N TYR A 125 10.56 -9.71 -21.24
CA TYR A 125 10.11 -11.03 -21.70
C TYR A 125 10.97 -11.60 -22.84
N LYS A 126 11.56 -10.73 -23.66
CA LYS A 126 12.41 -11.13 -24.78
C LYS A 126 13.90 -11.07 -24.44
N THR A 127 14.32 -10.10 -23.64
CA THR A 127 15.73 -9.79 -23.38
C THR A 127 16.36 -10.76 -22.38
N PHE A 128 15.59 -11.23 -21.39
CA PHE A 128 16.11 -12.07 -20.30
C PHE A 128 15.79 -13.58 -20.49
N MET A 129 15.54 -13.99 -21.71
CA MET A 129 15.32 -15.40 -22.04
C MET A 129 16.61 -16.22 -22.15
N GLY A 130 17.76 -15.68 -21.75
CA GLY A 130 19.13 -16.23 -21.73
C GLY A 130 19.32 -17.69 -22.14
N PRO A 131 20.54 -18.14 -22.32
CA PRO A 131 20.81 -19.43 -22.99
C PRO A 131 20.29 -20.67 -22.24
N HIS A 132 19.84 -20.52 -20.97
CA HIS A 132 19.39 -21.65 -20.16
C HIS A 132 18.23 -21.30 -19.23
N LYS A 133 17.24 -22.21 -19.05
CA LYS A 133 16.05 -22.04 -18.19
C LYS A 133 16.36 -21.56 -16.76
N ASN A 134 17.49 -21.98 -16.22
CA ASN A 134 17.89 -21.64 -14.85
C ASN A 134 18.45 -20.21 -14.70
N PHE A 135 18.82 -19.54 -15.81
CA PHE A 135 19.34 -18.17 -15.79
C PHE A 135 18.30 -17.18 -15.29
N TRP A 136 17.05 -17.33 -15.72
CA TRP A 136 15.96 -16.51 -15.21
C TRP A 136 15.87 -16.57 -13.69
N LYS A 137 15.71 -17.77 -13.14
CA LYS A 137 15.49 -17.98 -11.70
C LYS A 137 16.69 -17.59 -10.83
N LYS A 138 17.91 -17.86 -11.29
CA LYS A 138 19.11 -17.68 -10.47
C LYS A 138 19.78 -16.32 -10.61
N ILE A 139 19.63 -15.65 -11.73
CA ILE A 139 20.35 -14.42 -12.06
C ILE A 139 19.40 -13.27 -12.33
N TYR A 140 18.53 -13.39 -13.34
CA TYR A 140 17.72 -12.24 -13.77
C TYR A 140 16.63 -11.88 -12.78
N GLU A 141 15.88 -12.84 -12.25
CA GLU A 141 14.80 -12.58 -11.30
C GLU A 141 15.30 -11.89 -10.02
N PRO A 142 16.37 -12.35 -9.33
CA PRO A 142 16.89 -11.66 -8.17
C PRO A 142 17.38 -10.24 -8.45
N ILE A 143 18.02 -10.01 -9.61
CA ILE A 143 18.49 -8.68 -10.00
C ILE A 143 17.30 -7.77 -10.28
N ILE A 144 16.32 -8.23 -11.06
CA ILE A 144 15.13 -7.46 -11.41
C ILE A 144 14.29 -7.16 -10.16
N ARG A 145 14.11 -8.14 -9.28
CA ARG A 145 13.40 -7.96 -8.00
C ARG A 145 14.07 -6.88 -7.13
N LYS A 146 15.41 -6.91 -7.04
CA LYS A 146 16.16 -5.89 -6.31
C LYS A 146 16.06 -4.52 -6.97
N ALA A 147 16.16 -4.47 -8.30
CA ALA A 147 16.04 -3.23 -9.07
C ALA A 147 14.61 -2.67 -9.05
N ALA A 148 13.60 -3.52 -8.97
CA ALA A 148 12.20 -3.09 -8.87
C ALA A 148 11.85 -2.47 -7.52
N GLY A 149 12.73 -2.56 -6.51
CA GLY A 149 12.50 -1.96 -5.19
C GLY A 149 11.26 -2.48 -4.47
N LEU A 150 10.80 -3.68 -4.81
CA LEU A 150 9.72 -4.33 -4.10
C LEU A 150 10.11 -4.55 -2.63
N GLY A 151 9.19 -4.27 -1.72
CA GLY A 151 9.42 -4.34 -0.28
C GLY A 151 10.02 -5.68 0.15
N LYS A 152 10.76 -5.66 1.25
CA LYS A 152 11.42 -6.86 1.80
C LYS A 152 10.42 -7.64 2.65
N PRO A 153 10.23 -8.96 2.40
CA PRO A 153 9.40 -9.78 3.27
C PRO A 153 10.00 -9.84 4.69
N PRO A 154 9.18 -10.01 5.71
CA PRO A 154 9.66 -10.19 7.07
C PRO A 154 10.53 -11.43 7.17
N LYS A 155 11.62 -11.35 7.95
CA LYS A 155 12.49 -12.51 8.21
C LYS A 155 11.81 -13.55 9.09
N GLU A 156 10.98 -13.09 10.01
CA GLU A 156 10.17 -13.93 10.89
C GLU A 156 8.72 -13.46 10.80
N PHE A 157 7.83 -14.38 10.53
CA PHE A 157 6.40 -14.12 10.47
C PHE A 157 5.74 -14.74 11.72
N LYS A 158 5.47 -13.91 12.72
CA LYS A 158 4.64 -14.29 13.86
C LYS A 158 3.19 -13.94 13.54
N ALA A 159 2.51 -14.80 12.78
CA ALA A 159 1.08 -14.68 12.63
C ALA A 159 0.40 -15.16 13.93
N VAL A 160 -0.27 -14.25 14.60
CA VAL A 160 -1.29 -14.65 15.57
C VAL A 160 -2.54 -14.96 14.74
N SER A 161 -2.76 -16.26 14.48
CA SER A 161 -3.98 -16.70 13.81
C SER A 161 -5.04 -17.01 14.85
N THR A 162 -6.19 -16.37 14.70
CA THR A 162 -7.39 -16.70 15.48
C THR A 162 -8.27 -17.58 14.61
N HIS A 163 -8.61 -18.76 15.10
CA HIS A 163 -9.54 -19.66 14.42
C HIS A 163 -10.94 -19.44 15.00
N LEU A 164 -11.85 -18.94 14.18
CA LEU A 164 -13.26 -18.78 14.50
C LEU A 164 -14.06 -19.70 13.60
N TYR A 165 -14.96 -20.46 14.20
CA TYR A 165 -15.85 -21.37 13.49
C TYR A 165 -17.25 -20.76 13.48
N HIS A 166 -17.77 -20.48 12.28
CA HIS A 166 -19.13 -19.99 12.08
C HIS A 166 -19.88 -20.97 11.19
N ASN A 167 -21.08 -21.34 11.59
CA ASN A 167 -22.00 -22.10 10.74
C ASN A 167 -23.01 -21.11 10.15
N VAL A 168 -22.94 -20.90 8.84
CA VAL A 168 -23.75 -19.90 8.12
C VAL A 168 -24.20 -20.46 6.79
N ASP A 169 -25.40 -20.10 6.34
CA ASP A 169 -25.93 -20.55 5.06
C ASP A 169 -25.22 -19.86 3.87
N ILE A 170 -24.84 -18.59 4.04
CA ILE A 170 -24.18 -17.79 3.00
C ILE A 170 -23.00 -17.04 3.61
N THR A 171 -21.84 -17.19 3.02
CA THR A 171 -20.64 -16.44 3.37
C THR A 171 -20.28 -15.45 2.26
N ILE A 172 -20.15 -14.16 2.58
CA ILE A 172 -19.68 -13.12 1.67
C ILE A 172 -18.27 -12.73 2.07
N VAL A 173 -17.31 -12.98 1.18
CA VAL A 173 -15.89 -12.66 1.39
C VAL A 173 -15.56 -11.33 0.74
N GLY A 174 -15.19 -10.35 1.57
CA GLY A 174 -14.79 -9.02 1.14
C GLY A 174 -15.79 -7.93 1.54
N GLY A 175 -15.27 -6.88 2.20
CA GLY A 175 -16.02 -5.71 2.66
C GLY A 175 -16.01 -4.52 1.68
N GLY A 176 -15.74 -4.76 0.39
CA GLY A 176 -15.86 -3.75 -0.65
C GLY A 176 -17.33 -3.42 -1.00
N LEU A 177 -17.52 -2.47 -1.92
CA LEU A 177 -18.86 -2.02 -2.32
C LEU A 177 -19.79 -3.19 -2.70
N ASN A 178 -19.31 -4.12 -3.52
CA ASN A 178 -20.11 -5.26 -3.96
C ASN A 178 -20.48 -6.20 -2.80
N GLY A 179 -19.56 -6.45 -1.86
CA GLY A 179 -19.84 -7.27 -0.69
C GLY A 179 -20.88 -6.62 0.22
N LEU A 180 -20.80 -5.31 0.45
CA LEU A 180 -21.76 -4.56 1.24
C LEU A 180 -23.14 -4.53 0.57
N ILE A 181 -23.21 -4.34 -0.75
CA ILE A 181 -24.46 -4.41 -1.50
C ILE A 181 -25.07 -5.82 -1.42
N ALA A 182 -24.27 -6.86 -1.57
CA ALA A 182 -24.76 -8.24 -1.46
C ALA A 182 -25.35 -8.55 -0.08
N VAL A 183 -24.68 -8.11 1.01
CA VAL A 183 -25.22 -8.24 2.38
C VAL A 183 -26.52 -7.47 2.53
N SER A 184 -26.55 -6.20 2.10
CA SER A 184 -27.76 -5.37 2.17
C SER A 184 -28.92 -6.00 1.38
N TYR A 185 -28.66 -6.49 0.18
CA TYR A 185 -29.67 -7.15 -0.64
C TYR A 185 -30.22 -8.40 0.01
N THR A 186 -29.39 -9.28 0.59
CA THR A 186 -29.85 -10.49 1.26
C THR A 186 -30.69 -10.18 2.51
N HIS A 187 -30.33 -9.16 3.29
CA HIS A 187 -31.10 -8.76 4.45
C HIS A 187 -32.45 -8.09 4.10
N LEU A 188 -32.51 -7.37 2.98
CA LEU A 188 -33.74 -6.67 2.56
C LEU A 188 -34.72 -7.52 1.78
N THR A 189 -34.22 -8.51 1.03
CA THR A 189 -35.02 -9.25 0.05
C THR A 189 -35.35 -10.70 0.41
N LEU A 190 -34.55 -11.32 1.30
CA LEU A 190 -34.89 -12.65 1.78
C LEU A 190 -36.08 -12.55 2.76
N PRO A 191 -37.19 -13.27 2.51
CA PRO A 191 -38.29 -13.30 3.45
C PRO A 191 -37.82 -13.87 4.79
N THR A 192 -37.89 -13.07 5.84
CA THR A 192 -37.51 -13.45 7.19
C THR A 192 -38.51 -14.42 7.85
N LYS A 193 -39.56 -14.82 7.13
CA LYS A 193 -40.53 -15.81 7.55
C LYS A 193 -40.88 -16.75 6.40
N LEU A 194 -40.40 -17.96 6.45
CA LEU A 194 -41.19 -19.09 6.00
C LEU A 194 -42.38 -19.18 6.96
N ALA A 195 -43.53 -18.66 6.55
CA ALA A 195 -44.77 -18.98 7.20
C ALA A 195 -45.04 -20.46 6.88
N VAL A 196 -44.89 -21.32 7.87
CA VAL A 196 -45.40 -22.67 7.87
C VAL A 196 -46.86 -22.59 8.28
#